data_3ab859133e19af81a7fec0076cf66d5b
#
_entry.id   3ab859133e19af81a7fec0076cf66d5b
#
_cell.length_a   1.000
_cell.length_b   1.000
_cell.length_c   1.000
_cell.angle_alpha   90.00
_cell.angle_beta   90.00
_cell.angle_gamma   90.00
#
_symmetry.space_group_name_H-M   'P 1'
#
loop_
_entity.id
_entity.type
_entity.pdbx_description
1 polymer ?
#
loop_
_entity_poly.entity_id
_entity_poly.type
_entity_poly.pdbx_seq_one_letter_code
_entity_poly.pdbx_strand_id
1 'polypeptide(L)'
;MFTSSPDPFADAARRRKEQRKRTLHEDEEDDPSDVEHPRGKVTQNNIATGSGILESSYGNKGKGYTSDYSSDLDIPDIGSLVSKPTSKAAKSSQDALAKYNTEKAKERAAREKAEKQKEKRALKEAEKEQKRYAREQKVRDKEKAAEVARVNILRTDKKVSAPEMIVDISSSLNEKLAEQARNFLIPMQIEHSDWQSSLPVIKWRRKVIAQWNDEMGHWEPVPLRIKTEKHIMCILSAKEFVDLAMADEGQDLDAHVLRLKAKFESSEVIYMIEGLTAWMRKNRNVKNRQFTAAVRSHLDLEEQAPTASQKTKKKKVQEYVDEDMIGDALLRLQVIHGTLIHHTAVMIETAEWIVAFTQQISTIPYKYGFPFSYQANF
;
A
#
# COMPACT_ATOMS: atom_id res chain seq x y z
N MET A 1 -54.90 -38.70 -34.18
CA MET A 1 -53.90 -39.05 -33.15
C MET A 1 -52.72 -38.12 -33.27
N PHE A 2 -52.64 -37.10 -32.43
CA PHE A 2 -51.50 -36.17 -32.39
C PHE A 2 -50.54 -36.71 -31.37
N THR A 3 -49.40 -37.16 -31.80
CA THR A 3 -48.29 -37.53 -30.92
C THR A 3 -47.61 -36.25 -30.44
N SER A 4 -47.75 -35.97 -29.15
CA SER A 4 -47.07 -34.84 -28.46
C SER A 4 -45.56 -35.11 -28.43
N SER A 5 -44.80 -34.25 -29.08
CA SER A 5 -43.34 -34.27 -29.04
C SER A 5 -42.85 -33.82 -27.64
N PRO A 6 -41.89 -34.50 -27.02
CA PRO A 6 -41.41 -34.12 -25.69
C PRO A 6 -40.69 -32.76 -25.72
N ASP A 7 -40.97 -31.90 -24.74
CA ASP A 7 -40.41 -30.57 -24.56
C ASP A 7 -38.92 -30.65 -24.19
N PRO A 8 -38.02 -30.17 -25.04
CA PRO A 8 -36.58 -30.25 -24.78
C PRO A 8 -36.10 -29.40 -23.58
N PHE A 9 -36.90 -28.47 -23.08
CA PHE A 9 -36.54 -27.63 -21.91
C PHE A 9 -36.84 -28.34 -20.58
N ALA A 10 -37.77 -29.30 -20.53
CA ALA A 10 -38.07 -30.05 -19.32
C ALA A 10 -36.93 -30.99 -18.92
N ASP A 11 -36.20 -31.55 -19.88
CA ASP A 11 -35.07 -32.44 -19.65
C ASP A 11 -33.83 -31.68 -19.15
N ALA A 12 -33.59 -30.45 -19.61
CA ALA A 12 -32.47 -29.59 -19.15
C ALA A 12 -32.68 -29.14 -17.69
N ALA A 13 -33.92 -28.85 -17.30
CA ALA A 13 -34.24 -28.48 -15.92
C ALA A 13 -34.07 -29.66 -14.95
N ARG A 14 -34.38 -30.88 -15.41
CA ARG A 14 -34.24 -32.13 -14.64
C ARG A 14 -32.75 -32.46 -14.40
N ARG A 15 -31.89 -32.34 -15.42
CA ARG A 15 -30.44 -32.54 -15.32
C ARG A 15 -29.75 -31.53 -14.40
N ARG A 16 -30.19 -30.27 -14.40
CA ARG A 16 -29.68 -29.24 -13.44
C ARG A 16 -30.06 -29.52 -11.98
N LYS A 17 -31.25 -30.13 -11.77
CA LYS A 17 -31.71 -30.49 -10.42
C LYS A 17 -31.00 -31.72 -9.87
N GLU A 18 -30.61 -32.66 -10.73
CA GLU A 18 -29.81 -33.84 -10.37
C GLU A 18 -28.33 -33.48 -10.12
N GLN A 19 -27.76 -32.56 -10.89
CA GLN A 19 -26.41 -32.06 -10.61
C GLN A 19 -26.30 -31.32 -9.27
N ARG A 20 -27.30 -30.50 -8.91
CA ARG A 20 -27.36 -29.85 -7.60
C ARG A 20 -27.48 -30.82 -6.43
N LYS A 21 -28.16 -31.98 -6.63
CA LYS A 21 -28.21 -33.01 -5.59
C LYS A 21 -26.93 -33.78 -5.40
N ARG A 22 -26.11 -33.94 -6.46
CA ARG A 22 -24.78 -34.58 -6.35
C ARG A 22 -23.76 -33.72 -5.64
N THR A 23 -23.74 -32.42 -5.89
CA THR A 23 -22.82 -31.50 -5.21
C THR A 23 -23.13 -31.24 -3.72
N LEU A 24 -24.40 -31.51 -3.29
CA LEU A 24 -24.81 -31.43 -1.88
C LEU A 24 -24.52 -32.69 -1.08
N HIS A 25 -24.09 -33.79 -1.73
CA HIS A 25 -23.79 -35.06 -1.06
C HIS A 25 -22.28 -35.36 -0.97
N GLU A 26 -21.45 -34.55 -1.62
CA GLU A 26 -19.97 -34.68 -1.55
C GLU A 26 -19.34 -33.83 -0.45
N ASP A 27 -20.09 -32.95 0.24
CA ASP A 27 -19.58 -32.09 1.30
C ASP A 27 -19.89 -32.56 2.74
N GLU A 28 -20.42 -33.76 2.95
CA GLU A 28 -20.81 -34.28 4.27
C GLU A 28 -20.00 -35.47 4.80
N GLU A 29 -18.89 -35.86 4.17
CA GLU A 29 -18.02 -36.90 4.71
C GLU A 29 -16.59 -36.37 4.82
N ASP A 30 -16.26 -35.68 5.93
CA ASP A 30 -14.95 -35.78 6.63
C ASP A 30 -14.95 -34.82 7.84
N ASP A 31 -15.50 -35.27 8.96
CA ASP A 31 -15.22 -34.75 10.29
C ASP A 31 -14.73 -35.90 11.20
N PRO A 32 -13.44 -36.01 11.49
CA PRO A 32 -12.97 -36.77 12.63
C PRO A 32 -12.75 -35.85 13.83
N SER A 33 -13.77 -35.77 14.66
CA SER A 33 -13.69 -35.33 16.04
C SER A 33 -12.83 -36.29 16.88
N ASP A 34 -12.29 -35.72 17.96
CA ASP A 34 -11.67 -36.35 19.14
C ASP A 34 -10.19 -36.72 19.05
N VAL A 35 -9.32 -35.80 19.51
CA VAL A 35 -8.20 -36.19 20.40
C VAL A 35 -8.04 -35.13 21.49
N GLU A 36 -8.14 -35.63 22.71
CA GLU A 36 -8.00 -34.99 24.00
C GLU A 36 -6.66 -34.28 24.21
N HIS A 37 -6.71 -33.14 24.93
CA HIS A 37 -5.55 -32.48 25.51
C HIS A 37 -5.06 -33.22 26.76
N PRO A 38 -3.75 -33.36 26.97
CA PRO A 38 -3.17 -33.29 28.28
C PRO A 38 -2.26 -32.06 28.43
N ARG A 39 -2.49 -31.34 29.52
CA ARG A 39 -1.59 -30.35 30.11
C ARG A 39 -0.21 -30.95 30.42
N GLY A 40 0.86 -30.26 30.01
CA GLY A 40 2.22 -30.69 30.40
C GLY A 40 3.28 -29.63 30.12
N LYS A 41 3.62 -28.89 31.19
CA LYS A 41 4.93 -28.33 31.59
C LYS A 41 5.91 -27.74 30.57
N VAL A 42 6.14 -26.46 30.78
CA VAL A 42 7.28 -25.61 30.40
C VAL A 42 8.62 -26.35 30.62
N THR A 43 9.42 -26.47 29.57
CA THR A 43 10.87 -26.53 29.64
C THR A 43 11.48 -25.77 28.47
N GLN A 44 12.29 -24.78 28.83
CA GLN A 44 13.18 -24.06 27.94
C GLN A 44 14.22 -25.03 27.38
N ASN A 45 14.34 -25.10 26.06
CA ASN A 45 15.55 -25.64 25.45
C ASN A 45 15.98 -24.72 24.29
N ASN A 46 17.16 -24.18 24.50
CA ASN A 46 17.99 -23.52 23.51
C ASN A 46 18.24 -24.46 22.34
N ILE A 47 17.87 -24.04 21.13
CA ILE A 47 18.35 -24.65 19.90
C ILE A 47 19.18 -23.61 19.16
N ALA A 48 20.49 -23.84 19.20
CA ALA A 48 21.48 -23.20 18.34
C ALA A 48 21.27 -23.72 16.91
N THR A 49 20.89 -22.84 16.02
CA THR A 49 20.95 -23.12 14.58
C THR A 49 22.32 -22.69 14.06
N GLY A 50 23.17 -23.70 13.83
CA GLY A 50 24.41 -23.57 13.09
C GLY A 50 24.12 -23.35 11.61
N SER A 51 24.47 -22.19 11.08
CA SER A 51 24.62 -21.97 9.65
C SER A 51 26.09 -22.18 9.30
N GLY A 52 26.38 -23.30 8.63
CA GLY A 52 27.69 -23.58 8.06
C GLY A 52 28.01 -22.58 6.95
N ILE A 53 29.07 -21.81 7.17
CA ILE A 53 29.73 -21.03 6.13
C ILE A 53 30.97 -21.78 5.74
N LEU A 54 31.08 -22.11 4.46
CA LEU A 54 32.27 -22.67 3.84
C LEU A 54 33.44 -21.68 3.94
N GLU A 55 34.40 -22.02 4.78
CA GLU A 55 35.69 -21.36 4.79
C GLU A 55 36.54 -21.89 3.63
N SER A 56 36.81 -20.97 2.69
CA SER A 56 37.89 -21.16 1.71
C SER A 56 39.20 -20.70 2.36
N SER A 57 40.00 -21.70 2.71
CA SER A 57 41.35 -21.59 3.21
C SER A 57 42.30 -21.09 2.12
N TYR A 58 42.89 -19.92 2.31
CA TYR A 58 44.17 -19.58 1.71
C TYR A 58 45.15 -19.16 2.82
N GLY A 59 46.01 -20.10 3.16
CA GLY A 59 47.16 -19.88 4.00
C GLY A 59 48.20 -19.03 3.28
N ASN A 60 48.60 -17.93 3.89
CA ASN A 60 49.84 -17.24 3.55
C ASN A 60 50.69 -17.15 4.81
N LYS A 61 51.70 -18.02 4.85
CA LYS A 61 52.81 -17.99 5.81
C LYS A 61 53.72 -16.80 5.43
N GLY A 62 53.54 -15.65 6.06
CA GLY A 62 54.50 -14.59 6.06
C GLY A 62 55.55 -14.81 7.18
N LYS A 63 56.76 -15.16 6.78
CA LYS A 63 57.92 -15.27 7.65
C LYS A 63 58.23 -13.86 8.20
N GLY A 64 58.35 -13.76 9.55
CA GLY A 64 58.89 -12.60 10.19
C GLY A 64 60.38 -12.44 9.86
N TYR A 65 60.73 -11.29 9.42
CA TYR A 65 62.11 -10.83 9.40
C TYR A 65 62.31 -9.95 10.63
N THR A 66 62.99 -10.52 11.65
CA THR A 66 63.64 -9.76 12.69
C THR A 66 64.88 -9.14 12.07
N SER A 67 64.86 -7.87 11.91
CA SER A 67 66.07 -7.09 11.55
C SER A 67 66.76 -6.70 12.86
N ASP A 68 67.68 -7.53 13.28
CA ASP A 68 68.72 -7.18 14.21
C ASP A 68 69.70 -6.26 13.48
N TYR A 69 69.65 -5.00 13.75
CA TYR A 69 70.73 -4.06 13.46
C TYR A 69 71.47 -3.82 14.79
N SER A 70 72.40 -4.72 15.08
CA SER A 70 73.52 -4.49 15.99
C SER A 70 74.56 -3.67 15.22
N SER A 71 74.61 -2.40 15.42
CA SER A 71 75.73 -1.59 14.98
C SER A 71 76.71 -1.48 16.14
N ASP A 72 77.60 -2.49 16.19
CA ASP A 72 78.91 -2.35 16.89
C ASP A 72 79.74 -1.22 16.23
N LEU A 73 79.71 -0.07 16.85
CA LEU A 73 80.73 0.93 16.61
C LEU A 73 81.79 0.82 17.71
N ASP A 74 82.84 0.08 17.39
CA ASP A 74 84.08 0.09 18.11
C ASP A 74 84.57 1.54 18.33
N ILE A 75 84.51 1.98 19.57
CA ILE A 75 85.12 3.23 20.01
C ILE A 75 86.45 2.77 20.59
N PRO A 76 87.58 3.26 20.02
CA PRO A 76 88.91 2.92 20.58
C PRO A 76 89.06 3.46 21.96
N ASP A 77 89.57 2.59 22.84
CA ASP A 77 89.98 2.84 24.21
C ASP A 77 91.12 3.89 24.26
N ILE A 78 90.79 5.07 24.78
CA ILE A 78 91.81 6.06 25.17
C ILE A 78 91.98 6.00 26.69
N GLY A 79 92.48 4.88 27.09
CA GLY A 79 92.92 4.68 28.47
C GLY A 79 94.39 4.94 28.56
N SER A 80 94.78 5.76 29.45
CA SER A 80 96.10 6.11 29.95
C SER A 80 96.66 7.39 29.39
N LEU A 81 96.46 8.39 30.13
CA LEU A 81 97.36 9.44 30.53
C LEU A 81 96.59 10.52 31.28
N VAL A 82 96.44 10.47 32.57
CA VAL A 82 96.47 11.67 33.42
C VAL A 82 96.85 11.29 34.87
N SER A 83 97.95 11.80 35.22
CA SER A 83 98.49 11.94 36.55
C SER A 83 97.53 12.60 37.54
N LYS A 84 97.53 12.08 38.77
CA LYS A 84 96.82 12.64 39.94
C LYS A 84 97.21 14.07 40.28
N PRO A 85 96.30 14.95 40.56
CA PRO A 85 96.48 15.99 41.53
C PRO A 85 95.59 15.81 42.75
N THR A 86 96.21 15.81 43.89
CA THR A 86 95.63 15.94 45.21
C THR A 86 95.09 17.35 45.43
N SER A 87 93.76 17.50 45.62
CA SER A 87 93.19 18.60 46.38
C SER A 87 91.74 18.35 46.79
N LYS A 88 91.48 18.48 48.10
CA LYS A 88 90.14 18.30 48.71
C LYS A 88 89.07 19.28 48.27
N ALA A 89 89.38 20.26 47.43
CA ALA A 89 88.43 21.27 46.93
C ALA A 89 87.70 20.83 45.62
N ALA A 90 88.19 19.82 44.90
CA ALA A 90 87.60 19.36 43.66
C ALA A 90 86.44 18.34 43.85
N LYS A 91 86.32 17.66 45.03
CA LYS A 91 85.25 16.72 45.32
C LYS A 91 83.85 17.34 45.52
N SER A 92 83.84 18.60 46.11
CA SER A 92 82.60 19.28 46.39
C SER A 92 81.81 19.77 45.07
N SER A 93 82.63 20.20 44.10
CA SER A 93 82.07 20.68 42.80
C SER A 93 81.67 19.52 41.88
N GLN A 94 82.35 18.37 41.96
CA GLN A 94 81.99 17.16 41.21
C GLN A 94 80.75 16.54 41.74
N ASP A 95 80.50 16.49 43.07
CA ASP A 95 79.31 15.97 43.70
C ASP A 95 78.09 16.88 43.41
N ALA A 96 78.22 18.17 43.34
CA ALA A 96 77.21 19.13 42.96
C ALA A 96 76.78 18.98 41.48
N LEU A 97 77.79 18.81 40.59
CA LEU A 97 77.55 18.58 39.16
C LEU A 97 76.88 17.21 38.89
N ALA A 98 77.32 16.16 39.65
CA ALA A 98 76.72 14.85 39.57
C ALA A 98 75.24 14.85 40.05
N LYS A 99 74.96 15.59 41.15
CA LYS A 99 73.55 15.75 41.61
C LYS A 99 72.68 16.50 40.60
N TYR A 100 73.20 17.60 40.03
CA TYR A 100 72.49 18.35 38.99
C TYR A 100 72.22 17.49 37.74
N ASN A 101 73.17 16.73 37.28
CA ASN A 101 73.03 15.85 36.14
C ASN A 101 72.01 14.69 36.41
N THR A 102 72.02 14.15 37.63
CA THR A 102 71.05 13.12 38.03
C THR A 102 69.63 13.67 38.18
N GLU A 103 69.51 14.89 38.68
CA GLU A 103 68.18 15.56 38.79
C GLU A 103 67.57 15.90 37.41
N LYS A 104 68.45 16.45 36.52
CA LYS A 104 68.05 16.71 35.12
C LYS A 104 67.74 15.46 34.33
N ALA A 105 68.42 14.35 34.58
CA ALA A 105 68.10 13.03 34.01
C ALA A 105 66.78 12.50 34.53
N LYS A 106 66.50 12.68 35.82
CA LYS A 106 65.20 12.33 36.41
C LYS A 106 64.04 13.15 35.84
N GLU A 107 64.27 14.45 35.65
CA GLU A 107 63.27 15.36 35.05
C GLU A 107 62.99 14.98 33.57
N ARG A 108 64.03 14.70 32.79
CA ARG A 108 63.87 14.20 31.40
C ARG A 108 63.09 12.89 31.38
N ALA A 109 63.40 11.91 32.21
CA ALA A 109 62.72 10.63 32.33
C ALA A 109 61.27 10.80 32.80
N ALA A 110 61.00 11.78 33.69
CA ALA A 110 59.62 12.07 34.12
C ALA A 110 58.78 12.72 32.99
N ARG A 111 59.39 13.65 32.21
CA ARG A 111 58.74 14.23 31.02
C ARG A 111 58.45 13.19 29.96
N GLU A 112 59.39 12.34 29.63
CA GLU A 112 59.21 11.26 28.66
C GLU A 112 58.13 10.26 29.09
N LYS A 113 58.09 9.91 30.39
CA LYS A 113 56.99 9.08 30.94
C LYS A 113 55.62 9.75 30.86
N ALA A 114 55.55 11.05 31.13
CA ALA A 114 54.34 11.86 31.06
C ALA A 114 53.85 11.99 29.59
N GLU A 115 54.78 12.16 28.66
CA GLU A 115 54.49 12.25 27.23
C GLU A 115 53.95 10.90 26.68
N LYS A 116 54.66 9.79 26.97
CA LYS A 116 54.19 8.42 26.63
C LYS A 116 52.84 8.10 27.26
N GLN A 117 52.60 8.60 28.47
CA GLN A 117 51.29 8.40 29.12
C GLN A 117 50.19 9.24 28.47
N LYS A 118 50.46 10.46 28.03
CA LYS A 118 49.52 11.29 27.25
C LYS A 118 49.24 10.67 25.91
N GLU A 119 50.26 10.22 25.18
CA GLU A 119 50.10 9.54 23.90
C GLU A 119 49.26 8.27 24.03
N LYS A 120 49.54 7.45 25.04
CA LYS A 120 48.75 6.24 25.31
C LYS A 120 47.28 6.54 25.67
N ARG A 121 47.01 7.67 26.36
CA ARG A 121 45.64 8.12 26.67
C ARG A 121 44.97 8.60 25.41
N ALA A 122 45.63 9.41 24.59
CA ALA A 122 45.09 9.90 23.31
C ALA A 122 44.78 8.74 22.34
N LEU A 123 45.66 7.75 22.26
CA LEU A 123 45.46 6.58 21.42
C LEU A 123 44.24 5.74 21.89
N LYS A 124 44.09 5.56 23.21
CA LYS A 124 42.92 4.89 23.77
C LYS A 124 41.61 5.66 23.54
N GLU A 125 41.67 6.96 23.61
CA GLU A 125 40.53 7.84 23.38
C GLU A 125 40.10 7.80 21.91
N ALA A 126 41.09 7.92 20.99
CA ALA A 126 40.85 7.75 19.55
C ALA A 126 40.28 6.37 19.20
N GLU A 127 40.81 5.31 19.78
CA GLU A 127 40.27 3.95 19.60
C GLU A 127 38.82 3.83 20.12
N LYS A 128 38.53 4.41 21.28
CA LYS A 128 37.18 4.44 21.86
C LYS A 128 36.21 5.23 20.98
N GLU A 129 36.66 6.34 20.42
CA GLU A 129 35.87 7.18 19.51
C GLU A 129 35.62 6.46 18.19
N GLN A 130 36.62 5.83 17.59
CA GLN A 130 36.43 4.97 16.41
C GLN A 130 35.44 3.84 16.66
N LYS A 131 35.51 3.17 17.80
CA LYS A 131 34.56 2.12 18.17
C LYS A 131 33.13 2.67 18.34
N ARG A 132 33.00 3.89 18.91
CA ARG A 132 31.69 4.57 19.02
C ARG A 132 31.11 4.86 17.65
N TYR A 133 31.94 5.49 16.79
CA TYR A 133 31.54 5.80 15.41
C TYR A 133 31.15 4.55 14.60
N ALA A 134 31.96 3.49 14.70
CA ALA A 134 31.67 2.23 14.03
C ALA A 134 30.35 1.56 14.52
N ARG A 135 30.05 1.69 15.82
CA ARG A 135 28.77 1.23 16.36
C ARG A 135 27.61 2.07 15.86
N GLU A 136 27.76 3.37 15.83
CA GLU A 136 26.75 4.30 15.33
C GLU A 136 26.47 4.05 13.84
N GLN A 137 27.51 3.85 13.04
CA GLN A 137 27.38 3.48 11.62
C GLN A 137 26.61 2.18 11.46
N LYS A 138 26.95 1.13 12.22
CA LYS A 138 26.24 -0.15 12.16
C LYS A 138 24.77 -0.03 12.56
N VAL A 139 24.44 0.81 13.53
CA VAL A 139 23.02 1.07 13.91
C VAL A 139 22.30 1.77 12.76
N ARG A 140 22.90 2.81 12.19
CA ARG A 140 22.34 3.57 11.06
C ARG A 140 22.14 2.69 9.82
N ASP A 141 23.10 1.82 9.51
CA ASP A 141 23.00 0.89 8.38
C ASP A 141 21.91 -0.16 8.64
N LYS A 142 21.78 -0.64 9.88
CA LYS A 142 20.71 -1.56 10.26
C LYS A 142 19.32 -0.90 10.18
N GLU A 143 19.20 0.35 10.59
CA GLU A 143 17.97 1.11 10.47
C GLU A 143 17.58 1.32 9.01
N LYS A 144 18.51 1.74 8.15
CA LYS A 144 18.26 1.85 6.70
C LYS A 144 17.86 0.53 6.07
N ALA A 145 18.56 -0.56 6.40
CA ALA A 145 18.20 -1.88 5.90
C ALA A 145 16.79 -2.31 6.36
N ALA A 146 16.40 -2.00 7.59
CA ALA A 146 15.08 -2.28 8.11
C ALA A 146 14.00 -1.43 7.42
N GLU A 147 14.26 -0.16 7.12
CA GLU A 147 13.35 0.70 6.35
C GLU A 147 13.16 0.17 4.92
N VAL A 148 14.24 -0.19 4.23
CA VAL A 148 14.18 -0.80 2.89
C VAL A 148 13.40 -2.11 2.96
N ALA A 149 13.66 -2.99 3.92
CA ALA A 149 12.91 -4.23 4.08
C ALA A 149 11.42 -3.98 4.30
N ARG A 150 11.07 -2.97 5.11
CA ARG A 150 9.67 -2.60 5.39
C ARG A 150 8.92 -2.13 4.13
N VAL A 151 9.56 -1.33 3.27
CA VAL A 151 8.91 -0.85 2.04
C VAL A 151 8.86 -1.91 0.92
N ASN A 152 9.65 -2.98 1.03
CA ASN A 152 9.66 -4.10 0.09
C ASN A 152 8.74 -5.28 0.51
N ILE A 153 7.91 -5.10 1.54
CA ILE A 153 6.85 -6.07 1.83
C ILE A 153 5.92 -6.18 0.62
N LEU A 154 5.49 -7.41 0.30
CA LEU A 154 4.61 -7.69 -0.83
C LEU A 154 3.29 -6.91 -0.69
N ARG A 155 3.12 -5.86 -1.50
CA ARG A 155 1.97 -4.94 -1.45
C ARG A 155 0.86 -5.30 -2.44
N THR A 156 0.97 -6.46 -3.11
CA THR A 156 -0.12 -7.01 -3.91
C THR A 156 -1.29 -7.49 -3.05
N ASP A 157 -1.07 -7.74 -1.77
CA ASP A 157 -2.14 -8.02 -0.81
C ASP A 157 -2.91 -6.72 -0.51
N LYS A 158 -4.22 -6.78 -0.70
CA LYS A 158 -5.16 -5.69 -0.42
C LYS A 158 -5.10 -5.20 1.03
N LYS A 159 -4.79 -6.09 1.99
CA LYS A 159 -4.66 -5.73 3.41
C LYS A 159 -3.46 -4.83 3.68
N VAL A 160 -2.40 -4.98 2.88
CA VAL A 160 -1.17 -4.19 3.02
C VAL A 160 -1.26 -2.86 2.26
N SER A 161 -1.88 -2.88 1.06
CA SER A 161 -1.96 -1.69 0.19
C SER A 161 -3.15 -0.76 0.51
N ALA A 162 -4.26 -1.30 1.05
CA ALA A 162 -5.45 -0.49 1.34
C ALA A 162 -5.21 0.65 2.36
N PRO A 163 -4.44 0.49 3.45
CA PRO A 163 -4.14 1.58 4.38
C PRO A 163 -3.37 2.77 3.78
N GLU A 164 -2.80 2.61 2.59
CA GLU A 164 -2.14 3.71 1.87
C GLU A 164 -3.15 4.65 1.20
N MET A 165 -4.40 4.21 1.05
CA MET A 165 -5.44 4.95 0.35
C MET A 165 -6.15 5.97 1.26
N ILE A 166 -6.54 7.08 0.64
CA ILE A 166 -7.40 8.10 1.21
C ILE A 166 -8.59 8.25 0.25
N VAL A 167 -9.80 8.10 0.77
CA VAL A 167 -11.05 8.23 0.00
C VAL A 167 -11.66 9.59 0.28
N ASP A 168 -11.74 10.43 -0.74
CA ASP A 168 -12.38 11.74 -0.64
C ASP A 168 -13.84 11.63 -1.08
N ILE A 169 -14.76 11.82 -0.15
CA ILE A 169 -16.20 11.68 -0.32
C ILE A 169 -16.81 13.05 -0.58
N SER A 170 -17.55 13.19 -1.68
CA SER A 170 -18.21 14.45 -2.03
C SER A 170 -19.35 14.80 -1.07
N SER A 171 -19.48 16.07 -0.73
CA SER A 171 -20.62 16.60 0.04
C SER A 171 -21.97 16.49 -0.69
N SER A 172 -21.99 16.28 -2.02
CA SER A 172 -23.21 16.05 -2.79
C SER A 172 -23.68 14.59 -2.76
N LEU A 173 -22.88 13.67 -2.19
CA LEU A 173 -23.28 12.28 -2.08
C LEU A 173 -24.39 12.13 -1.03
N ASN A 174 -25.28 11.16 -1.23
CA ASN A 174 -26.29 10.82 -0.22
C ASN A 174 -25.62 10.53 1.12
N GLU A 175 -26.01 11.26 2.18
CA GLU A 175 -25.38 11.18 3.51
C GLU A 175 -25.40 9.76 4.09
N LYS A 176 -26.52 9.02 3.89
CA LYS A 176 -26.61 7.61 4.36
C LYS A 176 -25.61 6.70 3.63
N LEU A 177 -25.39 6.92 2.34
CA LEU A 177 -24.40 6.17 1.57
C LEU A 177 -22.99 6.56 2.03
N ALA A 178 -22.73 7.84 2.24
CA ALA A 178 -21.45 8.33 2.74
C ALA A 178 -21.12 7.74 4.12
N GLU A 179 -22.08 7.71 5.03
CA GLU A 179 -21.93 7.10 6.35
C GLU A 179 -21.63 5.60 6.28
N GLN A 180 -22.37 4.86 5.44
CA GLN A 180 -22.11 3.43 5.23
C GLN A 180 -20.74 3.18 4.62
N ALA A 181 -20.33 3.98 3.63
CA ALA A 181 -19.01 3.87 3.04
C ALA A 181 -17.91 4.11 4.10
N ARG A 182 -18.03 5.14 4.95
CA ARG A 182 -17.11 5.39 6.06
C ARG A 182 -17.02 4.20 7.01
N ASN A 183 -18.18 3.62 7.38
CA ASN A 183 -18.25 2.47 8.27
C ASN A 183 -17.54 1.23 7.71
N PHE A 184 -17.55 1.04 6.39
CA PHE A 184 -16.84 -0.07 5.73
C PHE A 184 -15.35 0.21 5.49
N LEU A 185 -14.92 1.48 5.37
CA LEU A 185 -13.53 1.87 5.20
C LEU A 185 -12.71 1.74 6.51
N ILE A 186 -13.32 2.04 7.67
CA ILE A 186 -12.66 2.02 8.98
C ILE A 186 -12.00 0.68 9.31
N PRO A 187 -12.67 -0.49 9.16
CA PRO A 187 -12.06 -1.79 9.47
C PRO A 187 -10.84 -2.12 8.60
N MET A 188 -10.76 -1.52 7.40
CA MET A 188 -9.66 -1.68 6.46
C MET A 188 -8.52 -0.69 6.70
N GLN A 189 -8.61 0.15 7.73
CA GLN A 189 -7.64 1.21 8.04
C GLN A 189 -7.45 2.22 6.88
N ILE A 190 -8.48 2.37 6.04
CA ILE A 190 -8.50 3.32 4.94
C ILE A 190 -8.92 4.68 5.49
N GLU A 191 -8.12 5.71 5.25
CA GLU A 191 -8.49 7.07 5.62
C GLU A 191 -9.56 7.62 4.68
N HIS A 192 -10.43 8.44 5.21
CA HIS A 192 -11.42 9.16 4.43
C HIS A 192 -11.43 10.65 4.78
N SER A 193 -11.82 11.48 3.82
CA SER A 193 -12.04 12.91 4.03
C SER A 193 -13.23 13.40 3.21
N ASP A 194 -13.91 14.42 3.73
CA ASP A 194 -15.01 15.06 3.03
C ASP A 194 -14.48 16.25 2.21
N TRP A 195 -15.04 16.45 1.02
CA TRP A 195 -14.68 17.58 0.18
C TRP A 195 -15.90 18.20 -0.49
N GLN A 196 -15.86 19.50 -0.71
CA GLN A 196 -16.94 20.23 -1.32
C GLN A 196 -16.97 20.02 -2.83
N SER A 197 -18.07 19.48 -3.33
CA SER A 197 -18.31 19.30 -4.76
C SER A 197 -19.78 19.37 -5.07
N SER A 198 -20.12 19.90 -6.23
CA SER A 198 -21.47 19.90 -6.78
C SER A 198 -21.87 18.58 -7.45
N LEU A 199 -20.92 17.69 -7.63
CA LEU A 199 -21.12 16.39 -8.29
C LEU A 199 -20.94 15.26 -7.27
N PRO A 200 -21.76 14.21 -7.31
CA PRO A 200 -21.67 13.06 -6.40
C PRO A 200 -20.51 12.14 -6.79
N VAL A 201 -19.29 12.60 -6.52
CA VAL A 201 -18.05 11.95 -6.96
C VAL A 201 -17.21 11.53 -5.78
N ILE A 202 -16.67 10.35 -5.86
CA ILE A 202 -15.59 9.84 -5.01
C ILE A 202 -14.30 9.91 -5.80
N LYS A 203 -13.24 10.40 -5.18
CA LYS A 203 -11.88 10.38 -5.71
C LYS A 203 -10.93 9.74 -4.71
N TRP A 204 -9.82 9.24 -5.19
CA TRP A 204 -8.83 8.57 -4.37
C TRP A 204 -7.51 9.32 -4.37
N ARG A 205 -6.88 9.35 -3.22
CA ARG A 205 -5.50 9.79 -3.03
C ARG A 205 -4.71 8.66 -2.38
N ARG A 206 -3.43 8.63 -2.61
CA ARG A 206 -2.51 7.63 -2.06
C ARG A 206 -1.39 8.27 -1.27
N LYS A 207 -1.05 7.68 -0.14
CA LYS A 207 0.15 7.96 0.63
C LYS A 207 1.32 7.20 0.00
N VAL A 208 2.19 7.91 -0.68
CA VAL A 208 3.39 7.35 -1.29
C VAL A 208 4.53 7.46 -0.29
N ILE A 209 5.02 6.32 0.21
CA ILE A 209 6.13 6.22 1.16
C ILE A 209 7.34 5.49 0.56
N ALA A 210 7.21 4.99 -0.66
CA ALA A 210 8.27 4.29 -1.36
C ALA A 210 8.20 4.58 -2.86
N GLN A 211 9.36 4.60 -3.50
CA GLN A 211 9.53 4.73 -4.94
C GLN A 211 10.32 3.54 -5.46
N TRP A 212 9.93 3.02 -6.61
CA TRP A 212 10.68 1.96 -7.27
C TRP A 212 11.98 2.51 -7.84
N ASN A 213 13.08 1.84 -7.56
CA ASN A 213 14.38 2.12 -8.15
C ASN A 213 14.69 1.04 -9.22
N ASP A 214 14.73 1.46 -10.49
CA ASP A 214 14.95 0.56 -11.63
C ASP A 214 16.35 -0.04 -11.63
N GLU A 215 17.36 0.72 -11.16
CA GLU A 215 18.75 0.28 -11.12
C GLU A 215 18.97 -0.80 -10.07
N MET A 216 18.35 -0.62 -8.91
CA MET A 216 18.50 -1.51 -7.75
C MET A 216 17.48 -2.64 -7.73
N GLY A 217 16.40 -2.56 -8.53
CA GLY A 217 15.36 -3.56 -8.62
C GLY A 217 14.54 -3.74 -7.32
N HIS A 218 14.43 -2.70 -6.51
CA HIS A 218 13.63 -2.71 -5.27
C HIS A 218 13.03 -1.35 -4.96
N TRP A 219 12.08 -1.33 -4.00
CA TRP A 219 11.48 -0.10 -3.51
C TRP A 219 12.39 0.59 -2.50
N GLU A 220 12.63 1.89 -2.71
CA GLU A 220 13.35 2.74 -1.77
C GLU A 220 12.39 3.60 -0.96
N PRO A 221 12.63 3.78 0.34
CA PRO A 221 11.82 4.66 1.17
C PRO A 221 11.99 6.11 0.73
N VAL A 222 10.86 6.82 0.57
CA VAL A 222 10.83 8.25 0.28
C VAL A 222 9.99 8.97 1.33
N PRO A 223 10.21 10.28 1.55
CA PRO A 223 9.35 11.07 2.42
C PRO A 223 7.88 10.96 2.00
N LEU A 224 6.98 10.89 2.99
CA LEU A 224 5.54 10.78 2.75
C LEU A 224 5.06 11.89 1.79
N ARG A 225 4.46 11.46 0.68
CA ARG A 225 3.80 12.33 -0.30
C ARG A 225 2.39 11.83 -0.54
N ILE A 226 1.45 12.75 -0.73
CA ILE A 226 0.08 12.41 -1.10
C ILE A 226 -0.06 12.64 -2.61
N LYS A 227 -0.41 11.57 -3.34
CA LYS A 227 -0.64 11.60 -4.79
C LYS A 227 -2.12 11.33 -5.07
N THR A 228 -2.72 12.07 -6.00
CA THR A 228 -4.08 11.79 -6.50
C THR A 228 -4.02 10.63 -7.48
N GLU A 229 -4.95 9.68 -7.35
CA GLU A 229 -5.11 8.56 -8.28
C GLU A 229 -5.84 9.01 -9.56
N LYS A 230 -5.66 8.25 -10.63
CA LYS A 230 -6.27 8.56 -11.93
C LYS A 230 -7.76 8.22 -12.01
N HIS A 231 -8.29 7.43 -11.09
CA HIS A 231 -9.67 6.99 -11.10
C HIS A 231 -10.54 7.93 -10.29
N ILE A 232 -11.75 8.19 -10.79
CA ILE A 232 -12.83 8.85 -10.07
C ILE A 232 -14.12 8.04 -10.26
N MET A 233 -15.00 8.05 -9.27
CA MET A 233 -16.28 7.35 -9.33
C MET A 233 -17.42 8.34 -9.18
N CYS A 234 -18.29 8.43 -10.19
CA CYS A 234 -19.52 9.19 -10.14
C CYS A 234 -20.66 8.23 -9.78
N ILE A 235 -21.41 8.53 -8.73
CA ILE A 235 -22.50 7.70 -8.23
C ILE A 235 -23.82 8.38 -8.58
N LEU A 236 -24.66 7.69 -9.35
CA LEU A 236 -25.98 8.16 -9.75
C LEU A 236 -27.04 7.15 -9.32
N SER A 237 -28.17 7.66 -8.86
CA SER A 237 -29.36 6.82 -8.74
C SER A 237 -29.92 6.49 -10.14
N ALA A 238 -30.66 5.41 -10.26
CA ALA A 238 -31.33 5.05 -11.50
C ALA A 238 -32.19 6.18 -12.07
N LYS A 239 -32.84 6.96 -11.18
CA LYS A 239 -33.66 8.09 -11.61
C LYS A 239 -32.81 9.19 -12.21
N GLU A 240 -31.74 9.61 -11.53
CA GLU A 240 -30.83 10.66 -12.03
C GLU A 240 -30.18 10.25 -13.35
N PHE A 241 -29.78 8.98 -13.48
CA PHE A 241 -29.23 8.47 -14.73
C PHE A 241 -30.25 8.55 -15.88
N VAL A 242 -31.50 8.14 -15.65
CA VAL A 242 -32.55 8.18 -16.66
C VAL A 242 -32.95 9.62 -16.98
N ASP A 243 -33.04 10.50 -15.97
CA ASP A 243 -33.31 11.92 -16.18
C ASP A 243 -32.22 12.55 -17.08
N LEU A 244 -30.94 12.20 -16.90
CA LEU A 244 -29.83 12.65 -17.78
C LEU A 244 -29.89 12.00 -19.17
N ALA A 245 -30.28 10.74 -19.28
CA ALA A 245 -30.40 10.05 -20.57
C ALA A 245 -31.52 10.63 -21.45
N MET A 246 -32.55 11.21 -20.80
CA MET A 246 -33.73 11.80 -21.45
C MET A 246 -33.67 13.30 -21.54
N ALA A 247 -32.64 13.95 -21.01
CA ALA A 247 -32.52 15.39 -20.99
C ALA A 247 -32.17 15.95 -22.38
N ASP A 248 -32.51 17.24 -22.58
CA ASP A 248 -32.19 17.96 -23.79
C ASP A 248 -30.68 18.18 -23.96
N GLU A 249 -30.26 18.39 -25.20
CA GLU A 249 -28.85 18.66 -25.54
C GLU A 249 -28.25 19.77 -24.66
N GLY A 250 -27.04 19.52 -24.12
CA GLY A 250 -26.35 20.42 -23.21
C GLY A 250 -26.64 20.18 -21.70
N GLN A 251 -27.72 19.48 -21.38
CA GLN A 251 -28.00 18.99 -20.01
C GLN A 251 -28.07 17.47 -19.93
N ASP A 252 -27.85 16.82 -21.03
CA ASP A 252 -27.87 15.40 -21.23
C ASP A 252 -26.67 14.69 -20.59
N LEU A 253 -26.64 13.38 -20.75
CA LEU A 253 -25.59 12.53 -20.21
C LEU A 253 -24.22 12.87 -20.80
N ASP A 254 -24.14 13.22 -22.07
CA ASP A 254 -22.90 13.60 -22.73
C ASP A 254 -22.32 14.87 -22.13
N ALA A 255 -23.14 15.90 -21.94
CA ALA A 255 -22.74 17.13 -21.27
C ALA A 255 -22.30 16.90 -19.82
N HIS A 256 -22.96 15.95 -19.13
CA HIS A 256 -22.57 15.54 -17.78
C HIS A 256 -21.16 14.90 -17.77
N VAL A 257 -20.86 13.99 -18.69
CA VAL A 257 -19.53 13.37 -18.81
C VAL A 257 -18.46 14.40 -19.16
N LEU A 258 -18.75 15.30 -20.10
CA LEU A 258 -17.82 16.35 -20.48
C LEU A 258 -17.50 17.29 -19.31
N ARG A 259 -18.49 17.65 -18.51
CA ARG A 259 -18.28 18.42 -17.25
C ARG A 259 -17.40 17.68 -16.25
N LEU A 260 -17.59 16.35 -16.09
CA LEU A 260 -16.74 15.53 -15.24
C LEU A 260 -15.30 15.52 -15.75
N LYS A 261 -15.09 15.24 -17.04
CA LYS A 261 -13.76 15.21 -17.66
C LYS A 261 -13.06 16.56 -17.63
N ALA A 262 -13.78 17.65 -17.82
CA ALA A 262 -13.22 19.00 -17.71
C ALA A 262 -12.80 19.34 -16.26
N LYS A 263 -13.53 18.84 -15.26
CA LYS A 263 -13.20 19.08 -13.84
C LYS A 263 -12.07 18.17 -13.34
N PHE A 264 -11.95 16.98 -13.90
CA PHE A 264 -10.97 15.95 -13.51
C PHE A 264 -10.17 15.53 -14.74
N GLU A 265 -9.32 16.41 -15.21
CA GLU A 265 -8.46 16.16 -16.36
C GLU A 265 -7.62 14.89 -16.17
N SER A 266 -7.49 14.09 -17.22
CA SER A 266 -6.74 12.84 -17.24
C SER A 266 -7.24 11.75 -16.27
N SER A 267 -8.46 11.89 -15.73
CA SER A 267 -9.03 10.87 -14.85
C SER A 267 -9.88 9.87 -15.62
N GLU A 268 -9.78 8.61 -15.22
CA GLU A 268 -10.63 7.51 -15.67
C GLU A 268 -11.93 7.53 -14.87
N VAL A 269 -13.05 7.72 -15.55
CA VAL A 269 -14.37 7.87 -14.93
C VAL A 269 -15.03 6.50 -14.79
N ILE A 270 -15.49 6.20 -13.58
CA ILE A 270 -16.31 5.04 -13.25
C ILE A 270 -17.71 5.56 -12.93
N TYR A 271 -18.73 5.13 -13.67
CA TYR A 271 -20.11 5.37 -13.32
C TYR A 271 -20.65 4.20 -12.49
N MET A 272 -21.14 4.50 -11.30
CA MET A 272 -21.87 3.57 -10.47
C MET A 272 -23.33 3.96 -10.45
N ILE A 273 -24.20 3.09 -11.01
CA ILE A 273 -25.62 3.35 -11.16
C ILE A 273 -26.40 2.47 -10.19
N GLU A 274 -27.01 3.09 -9.19
CA GLU A 274 -27.75 2.39 -8.15
C GLU A 274 -29.21 2.17 -8.56
N GLY A 275 -29.67 0.92 -8.48
CA GLY A 275 -31.07 0.54 -8.62
C GLY A 275 -31.61 0.50 -10.05
N LEU A 276 -30.76 0.59 -11.09
CA LEU A 276 -31.22 0.62 -12.47
C LEU A 276 -32.04 -0.59 -12.87
N THR A 277 -31.64 -1.79 -12.48
CA THR A 277 -32.36 -3.03 -12.77
C THR A 277 -33.77 -3.03 -12.15
N ALA A 278 -33.90 -2.52 -10.94
CA ALA A 278 -35.20 -2.41 -10.27
C ALA A 278 -36.08 -1.34 -10.94
N TRP A 279 -35.47 -0.24 -11.37
CA TRP A 279 -36.13 0.83 -12.10
C TRP A 279 -36.67 0.32 -13.46
N MET A 280 -35.85 -0.38 -14.24
CA MET A 280 -36.24 -0.99 -15.53
C MET A 280 -37.43 -1.93 -15.37
N ARG A 281 -37.41 -2.76 -14.33
CA ARG A 281 -38.56 -3.67 -14.03
C ARG A 281 -39.85 -2.88 -13.75
N LYS A 282 -39.74 -1.79 -12.97
CA LYS A 282 -40.90 -0.92 -12.71
C LYS A 282 -41.42 -0.25 -13.99
N ASN A 283 -40.51 0.21 -14.83
CA ASN A 283 -40.83 0.84 -16.11
C ASN A 283 -41.58 -0.10 -17.06
N ARG A 284 -41.16 -1.38 -17.17
CA ARG A 284 -41.90 -2.42 -17.92
C ARG A 284 -43.31 -2.61 -17.36
N ASN A 285 -43.47 -2.61 -16.04
CA ASN A 285 -44.79 -2.72 -15.44
C ASN A 285 -45.68 -1.50 -15.76
N VAL A 286 -45.12 -0.31 -15.92
CA VAL A 286 -45.84 0.89 -16.38
C VAL A 286 -46.34 0.66 -17.81
N LYS A 287 -45.46 0.21 -18.73
CA LYS A 287 -45.80 -0.12 -20.11
C LYS A 287 -46.98 -1.11 -20.18
N ASN A 288 -46.88 -2.21 -19.42
CA ASN A 288 -47.92 -3.23 -19.40
C ASN A 288 -49.26 -2.72 -18.86
N ARG A 289 -49.23 -1.84 -17.84
CA ARG A 289 -50.43 -1.20 -17.31
C ARG A 289 -51.06 -0.23 -18.30
N GLN A 290 -50.26 0.58 -19.00
CA GLN A 290 -50.73 1.50 -20.04
C GLN A 290 -51.35 0.73 -21.20
N PHE A 291 -50.72 -0.35 -21.66
CA PHE A 291 -51.25 -1.22 -22.70
C PHE A 291 -52.57 -1.86 -22.26
N THR A 292 -52.64 -2.44 -21.05
CA THR A 292 -53.85 -3.01 -20.53
C THR A 292 -55.00 -2.00 -20.39
N ALA A 293 -54.69 -0.77 -19.95
CA ALA A 293 -55.67 0.30 -19.85
C ALA A 293 -56.17 0.74 -21.25
N ALA A 294 -55.27 0.84 -22.24
CA ALA A 294 -55.64 1.18 -23.61
C ALA A 294 -56.55 0.10 -24.23
N VAL A 295 -56.26 -1.20 -24.04
CA VAL A 295 -57.11 -2.31 -24.52
C VAL A 295 -58.46 -2.27 -23.85
N ARG A 296 -58.57 -2.05 -22.54
CA ARG A 296 -59.84 -1.91 -21.83
C ARG A 296 -60.65 -0.74 -22.31
N SER A 297 -60.05 0.43 -22.48
CA SER A 297 -60.74 1.61 -22.98
C SER A 297 -61.27 1.42 -24.40
N HIS A 298 -60.60 0.63 -25.25
CA HIS A 298 -61.12 0.24 -26.58
C HIS A 298 -62.33 -0.70 -26.50
N LEU A 299 -62.28 -1.66 -25.58
CA LEU A 299 -63.41 -2.59 -25.36
C LEU A 299 -64.61 -1.87 -24.75
N ASP A 300 -64.39 -0.90 -23.82
CA ASP A 300 -65.47 -0.11 -23.21
C ASP A 300 -66.13 0.87 -24.18
N LEU A 301 -65.44 1.26 -25.26
CA LEU A 301 -65.98 2.10 -26.30
C LEU A 301 -66.94 1.36 -27.26
N GLU A 302 -66.81 0.03 -27.36
CA GLU A 302 -67.70 -0.84 -28.15
C GLU A 302 -68.97 -1.21 -27.41
N GLU A 303 -69.06 -1.07 -26.08
CA GLU A 303 -70.16 -1.63 -25.26
C GLU A 303 -71.05 -0.61 -24.51
N GLN A 304 -70.76 0.73 -24.46
CA GLN A 304 -71.53 1.59 -23.53
C GLN A 304 -72.03 2.94 -24.01
N ALA A 305 -73.32 3.17 -23.73
CA ALA A 305 -73.99 4.39 -23.44
C ALA A 305 -73.46 5.05 -22.11
N PRO A 306 -73.50 6.41 -21.97
CA PRO A 306 -72.76 7.10 -20.92
C PRO A 306 -73.44 7.02 -19.56
N THR A 307 -72.86 6.38 -18.58
CA THR A 307 -73.24 6.54 -17.18
C THR A 307 -72.14 7.30 -16.39
N ALA A 308 -72.66 8.17 -15.54
CA ALA A 308 -72.01 9.26 -14.84
C ALA A 308 -70.81 8.95 -13.97
N SER A 309 -69.82 9.82 -14.06
CA SER A 309 -69.11 10.42 -12.95
C SER A 309 -68.46 9.51 -11.89
N GLN A 310 -67.21 9.10 -12.15
CA GLN A 310 -66.25 8.85 -11.06
C GLN A 310 -65.12 9.84 -11.15
N LYS A 311 -65.03 10.77 -10.16
CA LYS A 311 -63.91 11.63 -9.89
C LYS A 311 -62.73 10.79 -9.41
N THR A 312 -61.99 10.19 -10.32
CA THR A 312 -60.71 9.55 -10.01
C THR A 312 -59.70 10.64 -9.78
N LYS A 313 -59.16 10.69 -8.54
CA LYS A 313 -57.94 11.46 -8.23
C LYS A 313 -56.89 11.16 -9.27
N LYS A 314 -56.48 12.17 -10.07
CA LYS A 314 -55.40 12.04 -11.05
C LYS A 314 -54.12 11.70 -10.30
N LYS A 315 -53.86 10.40 -10.09
CA LYS A 315 -52.53 9.93 -9.77
C LYS A 315 -51.63 10.35 -10.92
N LYS A 316 -50.54 11.07 -10.61
CA LYS A 316 -49.52 11.40 -11.58
C LYS A 316 -49.09 10.10 -12.25
N VAL A 317 -49.56 9.85 -13.46
CA VAL A 317 -49.27 8.64 -14.22
C VAL A 317 -47.80 8.72 -14.57
N GLN A 318 -47.01 7.81 -14.05
CA GLN A 318 -45.61 7.69 -14.42
C GLN A 318 -45.58 7.34 -15.91
N GLU A 319 -44.87 8.19 -16.68
CA GLU A 319 -44.68 7.98 -18.10
C GLU A 319 -43.74 6.83 -18.36
N TYR A 320 -43.99 6.01 -19.35
CA TYR A 320 -43.06 4.96 -19.76
C TYR A 320 -41.92 5.57 -20.53
N VAL A 321 -40.69 5.19 -20.18
CA VAL A 321 -39.48 5.52 -20.88
C VAL A 321 -39.04 4.35 -21.73
N ASP A 322 -38.67 4.59 -22.98
CA ASP A 322 -38.18 3.54 -23.86
C ASP A 322 -36.87 2.94 -23.34
N GLU A 323 -36.82 1.63 -23.21
CA GLU A 323 -35.68 0.89 -22.68
C GLU A 323 -34.49 0.93 -23.64
N ASP A 324 -34.74 1.03 -24.93
CA ASP A 324 -33.67 1.12 -25.95
C ASP A 324 -32.88 2.40 -25.78
N MET A 325 -33.55 3.52 -25.46
CA MET A 325 -32.87 4.79 -25.17
C MET A 325 -31.92 4.70 -23.96
N ILE A 326 -32.32 3.94 -22.94
CA ILE A 326 -31.48 3.69 -21.77
C ILE A 326 -30.28 2.80 -22.15
N GLY A 327 -30.52 1.78 -22.96
CA GLY A 327 -29.48 0.91 -23.51
C GLY A 327 -28.46 1.68 -24.35
N ASP A 328 -28.93 2.56 -25.23
CA ASP A 328 -28.07 3.44 -26.05
C ASP A 328 -27.26 4.43 -25.18
N ALA A 329 -27.86 4.98 -24.14
CA ALA A 329 -27.17 5.86 -23.20
C ALA A 329 -26.02 5.14 -22.47
N LEU A 330 -26.23 3.90 -22.02
CA LEU A 330 -25.18 3.07 -21.41
C LEU A 330 -24.08 2.75 -22.43
N LEU A 331 -24.46 2.38 -23.65
CA LEU A 331 -23.50 2.09 -24.72
C LEU A 331 -22.66 3.32 -25.08
N ARG A 332 -23.28 4.50 -25.15
CA ARG A 332 -22.56 5.78 -25.39
C ARG A 332 -21.53 6.06 -24.28
N LEU A 333 -21.87 5.86 -23.01
CA LEU A 333 -20.94 6.01 -21.91
C LEU A 333 -19.72 5.12 -22.08
N GLN A 334 -19.90 3.86 -22.47
CA GLN A 334 -18.81 2.90 -22.60
C GLN A 334 -17.98 3.15 -23.87
N VAL A 335 -18.64 3.27 -25.02
CA VAL A 335 -17.97 3.27 -26.34
C VAL A 335 -17.44 4.67 -26.69
N ILE A 336 -18.30 5.70 -26.55
CA ILE A 336 -17.92 7.06 -26.96
C ILE A 336 -17.06 7.73 -25.90
N HIS A 337 -17.46 7.59 -24.64
CA HIS A 337 -16.76 8.27 -23.54
C HIS A 337 -15.69 7.42 -22.87
N GLY A 338 -15.60 6.12 -23.17
CA GLY A 338 -14.59 5.21 -22.60
C GLY A 338 -14.70 5.08 -21.07
N THR A 339 -15.91 5.23 -20.51
CA THR A 339 -16.13 5.14 -19.08
C THR A 339 -16.40 3.70 -18.64
N LEU A 340 -16.01 3.36 -17.41
CA LEU A 340 -16.40 2.10 -16.79
C LEU A 340 -17.79 2.27 -16.16
N ILE A 341 -18.65 1.26 -16.31
CA ILE A 341 -19.99 1.27 -15.72
C ILE A 341 -20.12 0.08 -14.77
N HIS A 342 -20.65 0.37 -13.59
CA HIS A 342 -21.00 -0.66 -12.61
C HIS A 342 -22.42 -0.43 -12.10
N HIS A 343 -23.21 -1.51 -11.99
CA HIS A 343 -24.58 -1.46 -11.50
C HIS A 343 -24.67 -2.07 -10.12
N THR A 344 -25.39 -1.41 -9.23
CA THR A 344 -25.71 -1.91 -7.90
C THR A 344 -27.22 -1.94 -7.69
N ALA A 345 -27.70 -2.85 -6.87
CA ALA A 345 -29.13 -2.98 -6.62
C ALA A 345 -29.61 -2.05 -5.48
N VAL A 346 -28.78 -1.88 -4.45
CA VAL A 346 -29.12 -1.17 -3.22
C VAL A 346 -27.91 -0.39 -2.68
N MET A 347 -28.18 0.59 -1.83
CA MET A 347 -27.19 1.50 -1.27
C MET A 347 -26.08 0.79 -0.48
N ILE A 348 -26.38 -0.30 0.23
CA ILE A 348 -25.37 -1.08 0.98
C ILE A 348 -24.37 -1.69 -0.01
N GLU A 349 -24.86 -2.29 -1.09
CA GLU A 349 -24.02 -2.84 -2.15
C GLU A 349 -23.15 -1.75 -2.80
N THR A 350 -23.69 -0.55 -3.00
CA THR A 350 -22.94 0.61 -3.50
C THR A 350 -21.78 0.94 -2.56
N ALA A 351 -22.00 0.96 -1.25
CA ALA A 351 -20.96 1.19 -0.26
C ALA A 351 -19.90 0.09 -0.23
N GLU A 352 -20.29 -1.18 -0.37
CA GLU A 352 -19.35 -2.32 -0.49
C GLU A 352 -18.47 -2.19 -1.73
N TRP A 353 -19.05 -1.80 -2.86
CA TRP A 353 -18.29 -1.59 -4.09
C TRP A 353 -17.33 -0.41 -4.02
N ILE A 354 -17.64 0.64 -3.28
CA ILE A 354 -16.67 1.73 -3.01
C ILE A 354 -15.41 1.16 -2.35
N VAL A 355 -15.57 0.28 -1.35
CA VAL A 355 -14.45 -0.38 -0.68
C VAL A 355 -13.72 -1.33 -1.63
N ALA A 356 -14.46 -2.13 -2.40
CA ALA A 356 -13.89 -3.07 -3.35
C ALA A 356 -13.02 -2.36 -4.42
N PHE A 357 -13.51 -1.24 -4.98
CA PHE A 357 -12.75 -0.41 -5.90
C PHE A 357 -11.52 0.20 -5.22
N THR A 358 -11.66 0.71 -3.99
CA THR A 358 -10.54 1.25 -3.22
C THR A 358 -9.43 0.21 -3.04
N GLN A 359 -9.78 -1.01 -2.64
CA GLN A 359 -8.83 -2.12 -2.52
C GLN A 359 -8.20 -2.50 -3.86
N GLN A 360 -8.98 -2.49 -4.94
CA GLN A 360 -8.46 -2.82 -6.26
C GLN A 360 -7.49 -1.76 -6.77
N ILE A 361 -7.86 -0.49 -6.64
CA ILE A 361 -7.01 0.66 -7.01
C ILE A 361 -5.73 0.66 -6.18
N SER A 362 -5.81 0.29 -4.88
CA SER A 362 -4.64 0.25 -4.00
C SER A 362 -3.55 -0.71 -4.50
N THR A 363 -3.93 -1.80 -5.17
CA THR A 363 -2.98 -2.82 -5.66
C THR A 363 -2.41 -2.53 -7.06
N ILE A 364 -2.98 -1.59 -7.82
CA ILE A 364 -2.58 -1.32 -9.22
C ILE A 364 -1.06 -1.08 -9.36
N PRO A 365 -0.39 -0.23 -8.58
CA PRO A 365 1.03 0.04 -8.74
C PRO A 365 1.92 -1.17 -8.47
N TYR A 366 1.42 -2.17 -7.75
CA TYR A 366 2.18 -3.32 -7.28
C TYR A 366 1.94 -4.60 -8.11
N LYS A 367 0.85 -4.66 -8.91
CA LYS A 367 0.50 -5.85 -9.70
C LYS A 367 1.40 -6.06 -10.89
N TYR A 368 1.91 -5.01 -11.44
CA TYR A 368 2.62 -5.08 -12.72
C TYR A 368 4.11 -4.99 -12.54
N GLY A 369 4.76 -5.43 -11.48
CA GLY A 369 6.19 -5.65 -11.27
C GLY A 369 7.19 -4.91 -12.18
N PHE A 370 6.70 -4.06 -13.07
CA PHE A 370 7.42 -3.22 -13.99
C PHE A 370 7.17 -1.76 -13.66
N PRO A 371 8.16 -0.93 -13.80
CA PRO A 371 8.01 0.49 -13.72
C PRO A 371 7.07 0.92 -14.86
N PHE A 372 5.76 0.95 -14.59
CA PHE A 372 5.02 1.98 -15.24
C PHE A 372 5.70 3.25 -14.75
N SER A 373 6.59 3.76 -15.58
CA SER A 373 7.02 5.12 -15.46
C SER A 373 5.74 5.94 -15.44
N TYR A 374 5.22 6.16 -14.23
CA TYR A 374 4.41 7.31 -13.97
C TYR A 374 5.36 8.46 -14.25
N GLN A 375 5.60 8.70 -15.54
CA GLN A 375 6.18 9.93 -15.98
C GLN A 375 5.30 11.00 -15.36
N ALA A 376 5.83 11.57 -14.31
CA ALA A 376 5.40 12.82 -13.79
C ALA A 376 5.53 13.80 -14.97
N ASN A 377 4.44 14.02 -15.67
CA ASN A 377 4.27 15.26 -16.39
C ASN A 377 4.08 16.31 -15.29
N PHE A 378 5.19 16.97 -14.98
CA PHE A 378 5.22 18.22 -14.24
C PHE A 378 4.62 19.33 -15.11
#